data_d4c09a94f8f158ec3122706a4bae875a
#
_entry.id   d4c09a94f8f158ec3122706a4bae875a
#
_cell.length_a   1.000
_cell.length_b   1.000
_cell.length_c   1.000
_cell.angle_alpha   90.00
_cell.angle_beta   90.00
_cell.angle_gamma   90.00
#
_symmetry.space_group_name_H-M   'P 1'
#
loop_
_entity.id
_entity.type
_entity.pdbx_description
1 polymer ?
#
loop_
_entity_poly.entity_id
_entity_poly.type
_entity_poly.pdbx_seq_one_letter_code
_entity_poly.pdbx_strand_id
1 'polypeptide(L)'
;MCIRDSVDDDAGAHDYPDARRAACEETMFTVAGGAAVQSLLVALAARGLGSCWVGSTIFAADTTRRELGLPSTWRPLGAVAVGYPAEPVPPREPRPAGDAYMSVE
;
A
#
# COMPACT_ATOMS: atom_id res chain seq x y z
N MET A 1 4.20 7.45 -6.95
CA MET A 1 3.35 7.98 -5.87
C MET A 1 3.66 7.19 -4.60
N CYS A 2 4.22 7.84 -3.60
CA CYS A 2 4.34 7.24 -2.27
C CYS A 2 3.01 7.45 -1.55
N ILE A 3 2.38 6.38 -1.11
CA ILE A 3 1.22 6.50 -0.25
C ILE A 3 1.75 6.91 1.12
N ARG A 4 1.30 8.07 1.57
CA ARG A 4 1.49 8.54 2.92
C ARG A 4 0.71 7.62 3.84
N ASP A 5 1.40 6.78 4.58
CA ASP A 5 0.96 6.36 5.89
C ASP A 5 1.96 6.98 6.86
N SER A 6 1.71 8.22 7.19
CA SER A 6 2.42 8.85 8.26
C SER A 6 1.66 8.52 9.53
N VAL A 7 2.22 7.66 10.32
CA VAL A 7 2.06 7.81 11.76
C VAL A 7 2.83 9.09 12.08
N ASP A 8 2.22 10.22 11.79
CA ASP A 8 2.64 11.48 12.33
C ASP A 8 2.21 11.40 13.80
N ASP A 9 3.13 11.53 14.72
CA ASP A 9 2.83 11.54 16.16
C ASP A 9 1.75 12.59 16.51
N ASP A 10 1.52 13.57 15.61
CA ASP A 10 0.49 14.60 15.69
C ASP A 10 -0.84 14.24 14.99
N ALA A 11 -0.94 13.16 14.22
CA ALA A 11 -2.09 12.90 13.33
C ALA A 11 -3.04 11.80 13.80
N GLY A 12 -3.11 11.50 15.09
CA GLY A 12 -4.12 10.63 15.66
C GLY A 12 -3.66 9.19 15.96
N ALA A 13 -2.36 8.94 15.99
CA ALA A 13 -1.83 7.72 16.62
C ALA A 13 -2.11 7.79 18.13
N HIS A 14 -2.58 6.69 18.69
CA HIS A 14 -2.85 6.60 20.13
C HIS A 14 -1.56 6.25 20.87
N ASP A 15 -1.32 6.93 21.99
CA ASP A 15 -0.26 6.54 22.91
C ASP A 15 -0.76 5.36 23.77
N TYR A 16 -0.35 4.15 23.37
CA TYR A 16 -0.72 2.94 24.08
C TYR A 16 0.29 2.62 25.19
N PRO A 17 -0.18 2.22 26.37
CA PRO A 17 0.70 1.88 27.50
C PRO A 17 1.46 0.56 27.29
N ASP A 18 1.11 -0.23 26.28
CA ASP A 18 1.75 -1.51 25.98
C ASP A 18 2.14 -1.65 24.51
N ALA A 19 3.31 -2.25 24.28
CA ALA A 19 3.88 -2.46 22.97
C ALA A 19 3.00 -3.33 22.04
N ARG A 20 2.17 -4.21 22.61
CA ARG A 20 1.29 -5.07 21.81
C ARG A 20 0.20 -4.27 21.11
N ARG A 21 -0.43 -3.32 21.82
CA ARG A 21 -1.47 -2.46 21.22
C ARG A 21 -0.88 -1.53 20.20
N ALA A 22 0.28 -0.94 20.48
CA ALA A 22 1.01 -0.12 19.51
C ALA A 22 1.32 -0.90 18.22
N ALA A 23 1.81 -2.14 18.32
CA ALA A 23 2.08 -2.99 17.16
C ALA A 23 0.79 -3.38 16.40
N CYS A 24 -0.33 -3.56 17.09
CA CYS A 24 -1.62 -3.82 16.45
C CYS A 24 -2.09 -2.61 15.64
N GLU A 25 -1.97 -1.40 16.19
CA GLU A 25 -2.31 -0.17 15.48
C GLU A 25 -1.43 0.02 14.24
N GLU A 26 -0.13 -0.19 14.36
CA GLU A 26 0.79 -0.15 13.23
C GLU A 26 0.41 -1.16 12.12
N THR A 27 -0.03 -2.35 12.52
CA THR A 27 -0.54 -3.36 11.58
C THR A 27 -1.80 -2.86 10.88
N MET A 28 -2.73 -2.24 11.59
CA MET A 28 -3.95 -1.66 11.02
C MET A 28 -3.64 -0.60 9.97
N PHE A 29 -2.69 0.31 10.23
CA PHE A 29 -2.26 1.30 9.25
C PHE A 29 -1.65 0.66 8.00
N THR A 30 -0.84 -0.37 8.18
CA THR A 30 -0.25 -1.11 7.05
C THR A 30 -1.32 -1.77 6.17
N VAL A 31 -2.32 -2.41 6.80
CA VAL A 31 -3.45 -3.03 6.10
C VAL A 31 -4.29 -1.98 5.37
N ALA A 32 -4.60 -0.86 6.04
CA ALA A 32 -5.33 0.24 5.42
C ALA A 32 -4.59 0.84 4.23
N GLY A 33 -3.26 1.01 4.34
CA GLY A 33 -2.40 1.45 3.24
C GLY A 33 -2.46 0.49 2.05
N GLY A 34 -2.40 -0.81 2.29
CA GLY A 34 -2.55 -1.84 1.25
C GLY A 34 -3.90 -1.78 0.55
N ALA A 35 -4.99 -1.59 1.28
CA ALA A 35 -6.33 -1.42 0.72
C ALA A 35 -6.44 -0.16 -0.14
N ALA A 36 -5.82 0.95 0.28
CA ALA A 36 -5.76 2.18 -0.50
C ALA A 36 -4.98 2.00 -1.80
N VAL A 37 -3.84 1.28 -1.76
CA VAL A 37 -3.07 0.92 -2.96
C VAL A 37 -3.93 0.11 -3.93
N GLN A 38 -4.60 -0.93 -3.46
CA GLN A 38 -5.46 -1.76 -4.31
C GLN A 38 -6.57 -0.94 -4.95
N SER A 39 -7.22 -0.05 -4.20
CA SER A 39 -8.25 0.84 -4.72
C SER A 39 -7.71 1.77 -5.82
N LEU A 40 -6.49 2.29 -5.64
CA LEU A 40 -5.80 3.09 -6.65
C LEU A 40 -5.54 2.29 -7.93
N LEU A 41 -4.99 1.06 -7.82
CA LEU A 41 -4.69 0.22 -8.98
C LEU A 41 -5.97 -0.08 -9.79
N VAL A 42 -7.08 -0.38 -9.12
CA VAL A 42 -8.39 -0.59 -9.75
C VAL A 42 -8.88 0.68 -10.44
N ALA A 43 -8.77 1.84 -9.79
CA ALA A 43 -9.19 3.11 -10.38
C ALA A 43 -8.36 3.50 -11.60
N LEU A 44 -7.06 3.21 -11.61
CA LEU A 44 -6.18 3.42 -12.76
C LEU A 44 -6.57 2.49 -13.92
N ALA A 45 -6.79 1.22 -13.64
CA ALA A 45 -7.24 0.24 -14.64
C ALA A 45 -8.58 0.65 -15.28
N ALA A 46 -9.54 1.13 -14.48
CA ALA A 46 -10.83 1.64 -14.98
C ALA A 46 -10.69 2.85 -15.90
N ARG A 47 -9.55 3.55 -15.87
CA ARG A 47 -9.21 4.66 -16.74
C ARG A 47 -8.31 4.27 -17.93
N GLY A 48 -8.10 2.98 -18.15
CA GLY A 48 -7.26 2.46 -19.22
C GLY A 48 -5.76 2.65 -18.98
N LEU A 49 -5.34 2.92 -17.75
CA LEU A 49 -3.93 3.03 -17.37
C LEU A 49 -3.41 1.69 -16.84
N GLY A 50 -2.21 1.33 -17.28
CA GLY A 50 -1.43 0.26 -16.67
C GLY A 50 -0.79 0.72 -15.37
N SER A 51 -0.76 -0.13 -14.35
CA SER A 51 -0.10 0.18 -13.10
C SER A 51 0.45 -1.07 -12.43
N CYS A 52 1.51 -0.87 -11.64
CA CYS A 52 2.13 -1.95 -10.87
C CYS A 52 2.62 -1.40 -9.53
N TRP A 53 2.29 -2.11 -8.46
CA TRP A 53 2.87 -1.84 -7.15
C TRP A 53 4.26 -2.49 -7.02
N VAL A 54 5.23 -1.71 -6.57
CA VAL A 54 6.63 -2.09 -6.40
C VAL A 54 7.00 -1.96 -4.93
N GLY A 55 7.27 -3.09 -4.28
CA GLY A 55 7.57 -3.14 -2.84
C GLY A 55 9.02 -2.86 -2.47
N SER A 56 9.94 -2.72 -3.42
CA SER A 56 11.39 -2.56 -3.13
C SER A 56 11.72 -1.34 -2.28
N THR A 57 10.91 -0.29 -2.31
CA THR A 57 11.11 0.91 -1.49
C THR A 57 10.97 0.65 0.01
N ILE A 58 10.28 -0.42 0.41
CA ILE A 58 10.16 -0.84 1.82
C ILE A 58 11.53 -1.23 2.38
N PHE A 59 12.34 -1.92 1.58
CA PHE A 59 13.68 -2.39 1.97
C PHE A 59 14.71 -1.26 2.00
N ALA A 60 14.46 -0.16 1.30
CA ALA A 60 15.34 0.98 1.17
C ALA A 60 14.69 2.28 1.69
N ALA A 61 13.99 2.20 2.83
CA ALA A 61 13.16 3.29 3.33
C ALA A 61 13.94 4.61 3.53
N ASP A 62 15.15 4.55 4.09
CA ASP A 62 15.97 5.75 4.31
C ASP A 62 16.39 6.39 2.99
N THR A 63 16.81 5.57 2.02
CA THR A 63 17.16 6.05 0.69
C THR A 63 15.95 6.67 0.01
N THR A 64 14.80 6.00 0.08
CA THR A 64 13.55 6.52 -0.49
C THR A 64 13.17 7.87 0.10
N ARG A 65 13.23 8.03 1.43
CA ARG A 65 12.97 9.31 2.09
C ARG A 65 13.92 10.41 1.62
N ARG A 66 15.20 10.11 1.57
CA ARG A 66 16.22 11.09 1.16
C ARG A 66 16.05 11.53 -0.29
N GLU A 67 15.88 10.58 -1.22
CA GLU A 67 15.81 10.88 -2.65
C GLU A 67 14.50 11.60 -3.03
N LEU A 68 13.41 11.34 -2.31
CA LEU A 68 12.13 11.98 -2.55
C LEU A 68 11.85 13.19 -1.65
N GLY A 69 12.80 13.56 -0.77
CA GLY A 69 12.63 14.67 0.17
C GLY A 69 11.47 14.49 1.15
N LEU A 70 11.19 13.25 1.57
CA LEU A 70 10.11 12.93 2.47
C LEU A 70 10.49 13.16 3.93
N PRO A 71 9.55 13.53 4.80
CA PRO A 71 9.78 13.62 6.24
C PRO A 71 10.32 12.30 6.82
N SER A 72 11.14 12.38 7.85
CA SER A 72 11.71 11.21 8.53
C SER A 72 10.66 10.31 9.18
N THR A 73 9.52 10.88 9.55
CA THR A 73 8.36 10.19 10.13
C THR A 73 7.55 9.38 9.10
N TRP A 74 7.78 9.58 7.81
CA TRP A 74 7.06 8.86 6.78
C TRP A 74 7.67 7.48 6.52
N ARG A 75 6.82 6.46 6.49
CA ARG A 75 7.20 5.10 6.16
C ARG A 75 6.76 4.76 4.72
N PRO A 76 7.70 4.48 3.79
CA PRO A 76 7.34 4.03 2.45
C PRO A 76 6.70 2.64 2.50
N LEU A 77 5.49 2.50 1.97
CA LEU A 77 4.78 1.21 1.84
C LEU A 77 4.90 0.62 0.43
N GLY A 78 5.61 1.26 -0.46
CA GLY A 78 5.80 0.87 -1.84
C GLY A 78 5.79 2.07 -2.76
N ALA A 79 5.99 1.81 -4.04
CA ALA A 79 5.81 2.76 -5.11
C ALA A 79 4.82 2.21 -6.12
N VAL A 80 4.06 3.07 -6.81
CA VAL A 80 3.18 2.65 -7.89
C VAL A 80 3.71 3.24 -9.19
N ALA A 81 4.15 2.36 -10.09
CA ALA A 81 4.45 2.73 -11.47
C ALA A 81 3.13 2.86 -12.24
N VAL A 82 2.98 3.92 -13.03
CA VAL A 82 1.77 4.18 -13.81
C VAL A 82 2.16 4.58 -15.23
N GLY A 83 1.47 4.06 -16.23
CA GLY A 83 1.70 4.40 -17.63
C GLY A 83 0.57 3.95 -18.54
N TYR A 84 0.64 4.39 -19.79
CA TYR A 84 -0.26 3.88 -20.82
C TYR A 84 0.27 2.53 -21.32
N PRO A 85 -0.58 1.49 -21.45
CA PRO A 85 -0.16 0.22 -22.02
C PRO A 85 0.25 0.41 -23.49
N ALA A 86 1.40 -0.17 -23.85
CA ALA A 86 1.87 -0.12 -25.23
C ALA A 86 1.00 -0.98 -26.17
N GLU A 87 0.42 -2.04 -25.63
CA GLU A 87 -0.46 -2.96 -26.35
C GLU A 87 -1.67 -3.31 -25.47
N PRO A 88 -2.82 -3.67 -26.07
CA PRO A 88 -3.96 -4.16 -25.30
C PRO A 88 -3.58 -5.41 -24.50
N VAL A 89 -3.82 -5.39 -23.21
CA VAL A 89 -3.59 -6.55 -22.34
C VAL A 89 -4.80 -7.48 -22.43
N PRO A 90 -4.63 -8.76 -22.81
CA PRO A 90 -5.72 -9.69 -22.86
C PRO A 90 -6.34 -9.91 -21.48
N PRO A 91 -7.66 -10.16 -21.40
CA PRO A 91 -8.31 -10.51 -20.14
C PRO A 91 -7.63 -11.72 -19.50
N ARG A 92 -7.40 -11.65 -18.21
CA ARG A 92 -6.87 -12.77 -17.43
C ARG A 92 -8.03 -13.59 -16.89
N GLU A 93 -7.95 -14.90 -17.02
CA GLU A 93 -8.90 -15.78 -16.36
C GLU A 93 -8.91 -15.56 -14.85
N PRO A 94 -10.07 -15.36 -14.22
CA PRO A 94 -10.18 -15.22 -12.79
C PRO A 94 -9.65 -16.49 -12.08
N ARG A 95 -8.91 -16.31 -11.01
CA ARG A 95 -8.54 -17.47 -10.17
C ARG A 95 -9.79 -17.94 -9.41
N PRO A 96 -9.99 -19.28 -9.28
CA PRO A 96 -11.04 -19.78 -8.39
C PRO A 96 -10.84 -19.22 -6.98
N ALA A 97 -11.89 -18.66 -6.42
CA ALA A 97 -11.81 -18.03 -5.10
C ALA A 97 -12.11 -19.00 -3.95
N GLY A 98 -12.46 -20.27 -4.26
CA GLY A 98 -12.94 -21.25 -3.28
C GLY A 98 -11.99 -21.56 -2.13
N ASP A 99 -10.68 -21.38 -2.34
CA ASP A 99 -9.65 -21.64 -1.32
C ASP A 99 -9.20 -20.34 -0.59
N ALA A 100 -9.76 -19.18 -0.95
CA ALA A 100 -9.32 -17.91 -0.45
C ALA A 100 -10.01 -17.44 0.86
N TYR A 101 -11.12 -18.08 1.24
CA TYR A 101 -11.85 -17.75 2.46
C TYR A 101 -12.59 -18.96 3.02
N MET A 102 -12.78 -18.93 4.31
CA MET A 102 -13.52 -19.88 5.08
C MET A 102 -14.79 -19.21 5.59
N SER A 103 -15.97 -19.81 5.32
CA SER A 103 -17.21 -19.40 5.99
C SER A 103 -17.25 -20.00 7.39
N VAL A 104 -17.57 -19.18 8.38
CA VAL A 104 -17.85 -19.62 9.76
C VAL A 104 -19.38 -19.58 9.91
N GLU A 105 -19.98 -20.73 10.14
CA GLU A 105 -21.42 -20.85 10.49
C GLU A 105 -21.62 -20.61 11.99
#